data_90cdfa0cc59f48253bee2a345b24826f
#
_entry.id   90cdfa0cc59f48253bee2a345b24826f
#
_cell.length_a   1.000
_cell.length_b   1.000
_cell.length_c   1.000
_cell.angle_alpha   90.00
_cell.angle_beta   90.00
_cell.angle_gamma   90.00
#
_symmetry.space_group_name_H-M   'P 1'
#
loop_
_entity.id
_entity.type
_entity.pdbx_description
1 polymer ?
#
loop_
_entity_poly.entity_id
_entity_poly.type
_entity_poly.pdbx_seq_one_letter_code
_entity_poly.pdbx_strand_id
1 'polypeptide(L)'
;MKLVKLSLVAALAAGAFSAANAVSLEEAIKDVDVSGMFRYRFQSDRYDEGNGVIANGYNSSKNNEHKFKSQLNFKAALDDNFKAFVQFQYSTTENGFGDTRNSRGELVRSVGTDTHSTFAVQQAYLEYTNEAYATNVIFGKMEVNSIWTDDAVGTGAKVINNSIDGLTFAGYWFDSFNRADDGDFGSASIGDASLYGAAVLGDFDPFAFQVWAAYSASWAYLYAVDASYKFAFGEGMDFKIEGQYLGNSLDSDKKDRLKFKDGSFYAAKLSADISAFDLQAGVVGYGDKDGISVTTLEDTGRVIAPGKQIFYSDGSNLTGDLGENFFYFAGVGYTFAEKLRLGFDYVGGTTKITGQQDVDKNEYVGSVSYAYSPKLTFSGFYSYLTEDQGSFNGDDQFIRLEALYKF
;
A
#
# COMPACT_ATOMS: atom_id res chain seq x y z
N MET A 1 33.22 4.37 -3.92
CA MET A 1 31.98 4.47 -4.72
C MET A 1 32.16 4.16 -6.21
N LYS A 2 33.30 4.40 -6.84
CA LYS A 2 33.51 4.08 -8.29
C LYS A 2 33.58 2.56 -8.62
N LEU A 3 34.12 1.75 -7.72
CA LEU A 3 34.32 0.30 -7.95
C LEU A 3 33.04 -0.55 -7.88
N VAL A 4 32.06 -0.15 -7.03
CA VAL A 4 30.78 -0.87 -6.92
C VAL A 4 29.88 -0.61 -8.13
N LYS A 5 29.95 0.60 -8.70
CA LYS A 5 29.25 0.90 -9.96
C LYS A 5 29.73 0.02 -11.10
N LEU A 6 31.05 -0.24 -11.15
CA LEU A 6 31.68 -1.00 -12.26
C LEU A 6 31.25 -2.46 -12.31
N SER A 7 31.15 -3.16 -11.16
CA SER A 7 30.86 -4.59 -11.12
C SER A 7 29.38 -4.93 -11.39
N LEU A 8 28.45 -4.07 -10.95
CA LEU A 8 27.01 -4.33 -11.06
C LEU A 8 26.49 -3.99 -12.47
N VAL A 9 27.01 -2.90 -13.06
CA VAL A 9 26.67 -2.51 -14.43
C VAL A 9 27.32 -3.44 -15.44
N ALA A 10 28.50 -4.00 -15.14
CA ALA A 10 29.11 -5.05 -15.97
C ALA A 10 28.27 -6.33 -16.02
N ALA A 11 27.59 -6.71 -14.93
CA ALA A 11 26.68 -7.86 -14.89
C ALA A 11 25.39 -7.60 -15.68
N LEU A 12 24.86 -6.38 -15.65
CA LEU A 12 23.68 -5.97 -16.44
C LEU A 12 24.02 -5.87 -17.94
N ALA A 13 25.18 -5.30 -18.26
CA ALA A 13 25.64 -5.15 -19.64
C ALA A 13 25.99 -6.48 -20.31
N ALA A 14 26.58 -7.45 -19.60
CA ALA A 14 26.93 -8.73 -20.15
C ALA A 14 25.72 -9.58 -20.60
N GLY A 15 24.53 -9.31 -20.08
CA GLY A 15 23.28 -9.96 -20.49
C GLY A 15 22.55 -9.30 -21.67
N ALA A 16 22.90 -8.07 -22.04
CA ALA A 16 22.14 -7.27 -23.00
C ALA A 16 22.84 -7.02 -24.36
N PHE A 17 24.14 -7.32 -24.50
CA PHE A 17 24.91 -6.92 -25.68
C PHE A 17 25.25 -8.08 -26.60
N SER A 18 24.34 -8.41 -27.51
CA SER A 18 24.69 -9.00 -28.79
C SER A 18 24.06 -8.14 -29.88
N ALA A 19 24.92 -7.40 -30.59
CA ALA A 19 24.76 -6.82 -31.91
C ALA A 19 24.69 -5.28 -32.05
N ALA A 20 25.67 -4.78 -32.76
CA ALA A 20 25.67 -3.65 -33.72
C ALA A 20 25.03 -2.32 -33.29
N ASN A 21 25.75 -1.54 -32.64
CA ASN A 21 25.71 -0.13 -32.21
C ASN A 21 25.74 0.03 -30.66
N ALA A 22 26.48 -0.85 -30.01
CA ALA A 22 26.65 -0.74 -28.56
C ALA A 22 27.47 0.51 -28.23
N VAL A 23 26.83 1.45 -27.54
CA VAL A 23 27.49 2.45 -26.72
C VAL A 23 28.55 1.73 -25.88
N SER A 24 29.76 2.24 -25.76
CA SER A 24 30.79 1.58 -24.96
C SER A 24 30.29 1.39 -23.52
N LEU A 25 30.64 0.29 -22.86
CA LEU A 25 30.25 0.02 -21.47
C LEU A 25 30.57 1.21 -20.55
N GLU A 26 31.67 1.93 -20.84
CA GLU A 26 32.09 3.12 -20.08
C GLU A 26 31.13 4.32 -20.29
N GLU A 27 30.55 4.45 -21.46
CA GLU A 27 29.60 5.49 -21.82
C GLU A 27 28.19 5.15 -21.26
N ALA A 28 27.78 3.90 -21.38
CA ALA A 28 26.54 3.40 -20.77
C ALA A 28 26.55 3.51 -19.21
N ILE A 29 27.72 3.38 -18.57
CA ILE A 29 27.87 3.56 -17.11
C ILE A 29 27.74 5.02 -16.69
N LYS A 30 28.10 5.99 -17.53
CA LYS A 30 28.01 7.42 -17.21
C LYS A 30 26.57 7.91 -17.13
N ASP A 31 25.67 7.28 -17.88
CA ASP A 31 24.28 7.70 -18.05
C ASP A 31 23.29 6.85 -17.21
N VAL A 32 23.79 6.01 -16.28
CA VAL A 32 22.94 5.27 -15.36
C VAL A 32 22.47 6.14 -14.21
N ASP A 33 21.17 6.39 -14.14
CA ASP A 33 20.54 7.00 -12.99
C ASP A 33 20.54 6.00 -11.81
N VAL A 34 21.10 6.46 -10.70
CA VAL A 34 21.12 5.69 -9.44
C VAL A 34 20.33 6.44 -8.40
N SER A 35 19.30 5.80 -7.88
CA SER A 35 18.48 6.31 -6.78
C SER A 35 18.20 5.21 -5.78
N GLY A 36 17.60 5.55 -4.68
CA GLY A 36 17.25 4.53 -3.70
C GLY A 36 16.74 5.09 -2.39
N MET A 37 16.52 4.17 -1.47
CA MET A 37 16.12 4.54 -0.12
C MET A 37 16.75 3.62 0.92
N PHE A 38 16.85 4.14 2.14
CA PHE A 38 17.12 3.39 3.34
C PHE A 38 16.05 3.73 4.37
N ARG A 39 15.38 2.70 4.91
CA ARG A 39 14.35 2.84 5.93
C ARG A 39 14.72 1.98 7.15
N TYR A 40 14.71 2.59 8.30
CA TYR A 40 14.65 1.90 9.57
C TYR A 40 13.29 2.17 10.21
N ARG A 41 12.65 1.12 10.71
CA ARG A 41 11.35 1.20 11.37
C ARG A 41 11.38 0.37 12.65
N PHE A 42 10.97 0.98 13.73
CA PHE A 42 10.64 0.28 14.96
C PHE A 42 9.12 0.21 15.09
N GLN A 43 8.60 -0.95 15.39
CA GLN A 43 7.18 -1.18 15.67
C GLN A 43 7.04 -1.86 17.02
N SER A 44 6.04 -1.45 17.79
CA SER A 44 5.60 -2.12 18.99
C SER A 44 4.09 -2.27 18.92
N ASP A 45 3.66 -3.50 18.86
CA ASP A 45 2.27 -3.89 18.84
C ASP A 45 1.92 -4.53 20.17
N ARG A 46 0.91 -4.01 20.82
CA ARG A 46 0.40 -4.55 22.07
C ARG A 46 -1.11 -4.76 21.93
N TYR A 47 -1.45 -5.99 21.88
CA TYR A 47 -2.76 -6.51 21.60
C TYR A 47 -3.30 -7.17 22.85
N ASP A 48 -4.45 -6.73 23.33
CA ASP A 48 -5.19 -7.34 24.45
C ASP A 48 -6.63 -7.61 24.01
N GLU A 49 -6.86 -8.78 23.43
CA GLU A 49 -8.21 -9.25 23.18
C GLU A 49 -8.83 -9.72 24.49
N GLY A 50 -9.58 -8.84 25.10
CA GLY A 50 -10.52 -9.22 26.11
C GLY A 50 -11.57 -10.14 25.53
N ASN A 51 -11.43 -11.44 25.70
CA ASN A 51 -12.46 -12.45 25.41
C ASN A 51 -13.20 -12.31 24.06
N GLY A 52 -12.45 -12.44 22.98
CA GLY A 52 -12.95 -13.03 21.76
C GLY A 52 -14.15 -12.46 21.07
N VAL A 53 -13.99 -11.30 20.49
CA VAL A 53 -14.98 -10.79 19.56
C VAL A 53 -15.00 -11.57 18.25
N ILE A 54 -13.87 -11.95 17.74
CA ILE A 54 -13.73 -12.65 16.46
C ILE A 54 -12.65 -13.73 16.53
N ALA A 55 -11.78 -13.69 17.54
CA ALA A 55 -10.70 -14.64 17.68
C ALA A 55 -10.97 -15.78 18.66
N ASN A 56 -10.42 -16.93 18.36
CA ASN A 56 -10.51 -18.18 19.10
C ASN A 56 -9.75 -18.15 20.44
N GLY A 57 -10.12 -17.28 21.37
CA GLY A 57 -9.59 -17.31 22.74
C GLY A 57 -8.72 -16.13 23.12
N TYR A 58 -8.37 -16.05 24.41
CA TYR A 58 -7.48 -15.06 24.99
C TYR A 58 -6.14 -14.98 24.26
N ASN A 59 -5.91 -13.91 23.52
CA ASN A 59 -4.60 -13.58 22.99
C ASN A 59 -4.20 -12.20 23.47
N SER A 60 -3.29 -12.13 24.43
CA SER A 60 -2.54 -10.90 24.63
C SER A 60 -1.16 -11.10 24.04
N SER A 61 -0.74 -10.25 23.15
CA SER A 61 0.62 -10.26 22.61
C SER A 61 1.26 -8.89 22.76
N LYS A 62 2.53 -8.90 23.04
CA LYS A 62 3.36 -7.70 22.95
C LYS A 62 4.52 -8.06 22.04
N ASN A 63 4.52 -7.47 20.88
CA ASN A 63 5.52 -7.72 19.87
C ASN A 63 6.32 -6.43 19.59
N ASN A 64 7.64 -6.53 19.63
CA ASN A 64 8.52 -5.44 19.24
C ASN A 64 9.33 -5.89 18.03
N GLU A 65 9.35 -5.09 16.98
CA GLU A 65 10.04 -5.41 15.74
C GLU A 65 10.91 -4.25 15.29
N HIS A 66 12.10 -4.58 14.77
CA HIS A 66 12.98 -3.66 14.07
C HIS A 66 13.01 -4.07 12.61
N LYS A 67 12.53 -3.22 11.73
CA LYS A 67 12.46 -3.50 10.28
C LYS A 67 13.44 -2.60 9.53
N PHE A 68 14.23 -3.24 8.68
CA PHE A 68 15.17 -2.55 7.80
C PHE A 68 14.76 -2.81 6.35
N LYS A 69 14.65 -1.76 5.55
CA LYS A 69 14.43 -1.87 4.11
C LYS A 69 15.43 -0.95 3.39
N SER A 70 16.15 -1.50 2.42
CA SER A 70 17.06 -0.73 1.58
C SER A 70 16.79 -1.07 0.12
N GLN A 71 16.61 -0.07 -0.71
CA GLN A 71 16.40 -0.22 -2.15
C GLN A 71 17.47 0.53 -2.91
N LEU A 72 17.98 -0.07 -3.97
CA LEU A 72 18.91 0.51 -4.93
C LEU A 72 18.34 0.34 -6.32
N ASN A 73 18.06 1.46 -6.97
CA ASN A 73 17.47 1.53 -8.30
C ASN A 73 18.56 1.90 -9.31
N PHE A 74 18.56 1.22 -10.42
CA PHE A 74 19.41 1.50 -11.57
C PHE A 74 18.52 1.64 -12.81
N LYS A 75 18.55 2.80 -13.47
CA LYS A 75 17.85 3.04 -14.73
C LYS A 75 18.89 3.45 -15.79
N ALA A 76 18.93 2.70 -16.88
CA ALA A 76 19.88 2.92 -17.98
C ALA A 76 19.12 3.06 -19.30
N ALA A 77 19.44 4.05 -20.10
CA ALA A 77 19.04 4.11 -21.49
C ALA A 77 19.86 3.07 -22.28
N LEU A 78 19.18 2.22 -23.07
CA LEU A 78 19.80 1.25 -23.95
C LEU A 78 19.97 1.79 -25.36
N ASP A 79 19.00 2.58 -25.79
CA ASP A 79 18.98 3.37 -27.01
C ASP A 79 17.97 4.53 -26.86
N ASP A 80 17.63 5.20 -27.96
CA ASP A 80 16.73 6.37 -27.96
C ASP A 80 15.33 6.06 -27.42
N ASN A 81 14.87 4.80 -27.54
CA ASN A 81 13.52 4.40 -27.20
C ASN A 81 13.44 3.40 -26.03
N PHE A 82 14.52 2.66 -25.76
CA PHE A 82 14.53 1.61 -24.75
C PHE A 82 15.33 2.00 -23.51
N LYS A 83 14.75 1.71 -22.34
CA LYS A 83 15.40 1.83 -21.03
C LYS A 83 15.28 0.51 -20.28
N ALA A 84 16.32 0.15 -19.55
CA ALA A 84 16.30 -0.94 -18.58
C ALA A 84 16.23 -0.39 -17.16
N PHE A 85 15.44 -1.05 -16.31
CA PHE A 85 15.35 -0.74 -14.91
C PHE A 85 15.57 -2.00 -14.07
N VAL A 86 16.37 -1.86 -13.00
CA VAL A 86 16.54 -2.91 -12.00
C VAL A 86 16.55 -2.29 -10.62
N GLN A 87 15.75 -2.87 -9.73
CA GLN A 87 15.72 -2.54 -8.32
C GLN A 87 16.20 -3.75 -7.51
N PHE A 88 17.20 -3.52 -6.70
CA PHE A 88 17.62 -4.45 -5.66
C PHE A 88 17.03 -4.02 -4.34
N GLN A 89 16.51 -4.97 -3.59
CA GLN A 89 15.96 -4.73 -2.27
C GLN A 89 16.59 -5.66 -1.25
N TYR A 90 16.92 -5.09 -0.08
CA TYR A 90 17.17 -5.79 1.15
C TYR A 90 16.06 -5.44 2.13
N SER A 91 15.41 -6.45 2.68
CA SER A 91 14.37 -6.28 3.70
C SER A 91 14.58 -7.33 4.78
N THR A 92 14.55 -6.93 6.03
CA THR A 92 14.65 -7.84 7.17
C THR A 92 13.88 -7.32 8.36
N THR A 93 13.36 -8.24 9.17
CA THR A 93 12.70 -7.96 10.44
C THR A 93 13.47 -8.64 11.55
N GLU A 94 13.85 -7.87 12.57
CA GLU A 94 14.45 -8.38 13.80
C GLU A 94 13.44 -8.27 14.93
N ASN A 95 13.12 -9.39 15.56
CA ASN A 95 12.19 -9.41 16.68
C ASN A 95 12.91 -8.92 17.94
N GLY A 96 12.31 -7.94 18.60
CA GLY A 96 12.75 -7.43 19.89
C GLY A 96 12.23 -8.27 21.07
N PHE A 97 12.52 -7.82 22.27
CA PHE A 97 11.97 -8.44 23.48
C PHE A 97 10.47 -8.14 23.58
N GLY A 98 9.65 -9.17 23.45
CA GLY A 98 8.20 -9.11 23.57
C GLY A 98 7.66 -10.15 24.53
N ASP A 99 6.44 -9.96 24.98
CA ASP A 99 5.67 -10.93 25.76
C ASP A 99 4.56 -11.49 24.88
N THR A 100 4.86 -12.50 24.07
CA THR A 100 3.83 -13.24 23.33
C THR A 100 3.38 -14.44 24.15
N ARG A 101 2.08 -14.56 24.38
CA ARG A 101 1.48 -15.72 25.01
C ARG A 101 0.83 -16.61 23.97
N ASN A 102 1.08 -17.93 24.02
CA ASN A 102 0.40 -18.87 23.17
C ASN A 102 -1.05 -19.11 23.66
N SER A 103 -1.83 -19.86 22.91
CA SER A 103 -3.22 -20.23 23.23
C SER A 103 -3.39 -20.95 24.58
N ARG A 104 -2.30 -21.33 25.26
CA ARG A 104 -2.28 -21.92 26.60
C ARG A 104 -1.89 -20.93 27.70
N GLY A 105 -1.71 -19.63 27.33
CA GLY A 105 -1.27 -18.60 28.26
C GLY A 105 0.22 -18.68 28.65
N GLU A 106 1.02 -19.52 28.00
CA GLU A 106 2.44 -19.66 28.24
C GLU A 106 3.21 -18.56 27.50
N LEU A 107 4.18 -17.93 28.16
CA LEU A 107 5.08 -16.93 27.56
C LEU A 107 5.93 -17.60 26.47
N VAL A 108 5.71 -17.19 25.21
CA VAL A 108 6.55 -17.56 24.08
C VAL A 108 7.44 -16.37 23.78
N ARG A 109 8.70 -16.43 24.16
CA ARG A 109 9.67 -15.41 23.77
C ARG A 109 10.08 -15.64 22.32
N SER A 110 9.65 -14.77 21.44
CA SER A 110 10.24 -14.68 20.12
C SER A 110 11.46 -13.75 20.21
N VAL A 111 12.64 -14.32 20.21
CA VAL A 111 13.90 -13.58 20.09
C VAL A 111 14.60 -14.14 18.87
N GLY A 112 14.66 -13.39 17.80
CA GLY A 112 15.36 -13.82 16.59
C GLY A 112 15.77 -12.65 15.73
N THR A 113 17.06 -12.61 15.41
CA THR A 113 17.60 -11.75 14.38
C THR A 113 17.70 -12.57 13.12
N ASP A 114 16.99 -12.21 12.06
CA ASP A 114 17.20 -12.83 10.75
C ASP A 114 18.39 -12.16 10.04
N THR A 115 19.55 -12.75 10.22
CA THR A 115 20.78 -12.32 9.53
C THR A 115 20.95 -12.96 8.14
N HIS A 116 19.98 -13.75 7.69
CA HIS A 116 20.05 -14.53 6.45
C HIS A 116 19.35 -13.85 5.28
N SER A 117 18.75 -12.67 5.50
CA SER A 117 18.14 -11.89 4.41
C SER A 117 19.20 -11.46 3.41
N THR A 118 18.94 -11.71 2.13
CA THR A 118 19.83 -11.35 1.04
C THR A 118 19.23 -10.23 0.20
N PHE A 119 20.07 -9.53 -0.56
CA PHE A 119 19.58 -8.65 -1.61
C PHE A 119 18.84 -9.48 -2.68
N ALA A 120 17.58 -9.14 -2.91
CA ALA A 120 16.76 -9.72 -3.94
C ALA A 120 16.54 -8.72 -5.09
N VAL A 121 16.27 -9.23 -6.29
CA VAL A 121 15.79 -8.41 -7.40
C VAL A 121 14.29 -8.20 -7.21
N GLN A 122 13.91 -7.03 -6.74
CA GLN A 122 12.51 -6.66 -6.51
C GLN A 122 11.81 -6.32 -7.81
N GLN A 123 12.45 -5.50 -8.66
CA GLN A 123 11.93 -5.15 -9.98
C GLN A 123 13.04 -5.33 -11.04
N ALA A 124 12.66 -5.79 -12.21
CA ALA A 124 13.52 -5.87 -13.39
C ALA A 124 12.65 -5.83 -14.65
N TYR A 125 12.73 -4.74 -15.41
CA TYR A 125 11.89 -4.57 -16.60
C TYR A 125 12.58 -3.76 -17.69
N LEU A 126 12.07 -3.88 -18.90
CA LEU A 126 12.37 -3.01 -20.02
C LEU A 126 11.19 -2.06 -20.27
N GLU A 127 11.51 -0.82 -20.58
CA GLU A 127 10.57 0.25 -20.92
C GLU A 127 10.86 0.71 -22.35
N TYR A 128 9.87 0.60 -23.22
CA TYR A 128 9.87 1.20 -24.56
C TYR A 128 9.06 2.47 -24.54
N THR A 129 9.61 3.57 -24.98
CA THR A 129 8.96 4.88 -25.10
C THR A 129 8.81 5.25 -26.57
N ASN A 130 7.58 5.54 -26.99
CA ASN A 130 7.32 6.12 -28.29
C ASN A 130 6.78 7.55 -28.09
N GLU A 131 7.66 8.53 -28.25
CA GLU A 131 7.33 9.95 -28.05
C GLU A 131 6.29 10.47 -29.05
N ALA A 132 6.31 10.00 -30.30
CA ALA A 132 5.38 10.44 -31.33
C ALA A 132 3.91 10.07 -31.01
N TYR A 133 3.70 9.01 -30.26
CA TYR A 133 2.38 8.54 -29.82
C TYR A 133 2.16 8.69 -28.31
N ALA A 134 3.08 9.36 -27.60
CA ALA A 134 3.06 9.50 -26.16
C ALA A 134 2.73 8.19 -25.44
N THR A 135 3.39 7.10 -25.87
CA THR A 135 3.08 5.74 -25.42
C THR A 135 4.31 5.09 -24.81
N ASN A 136 4.13 4.53 -23.60
CA ASN A 136 5.12 3.70 -22.92
C ASN A 136 4.63 2.27 -22.85
N VAL A 137 5.49 1.31 -23.18
CA VAL A 137 5.26 -0.13 -22.98
C VAL A 137 6.33 -0.66 -22.04
N ILE A 138 5.90 -1.25 -20.94
CA ILE A 138 6.78 -1.78 -19.89
C ILE A 138 6.54 -3.28 -19.79
N PHE A 139 7.58 -4.09 -19.76
CA PHE A 139 7.46 -5.54 -19.65
C PHE A 139 8.59 -6.12 -18.81
N GLY A 140 8.23 -7.04 -17.91
CA GLY A 140 9.09 -7.65 -16.93
C GLY A 140 8.46 -7.69 -15.54
N LYS A 141 9.30 -7.65 -14.52
CA LYS A 141 8.90 -7.63 -13.11
C LYS A 141 8.84 -6.18 -12.63
N MET A 142 7.64 -5.68 -12.28
CA MET A 142 7.40 -4.27 -11.94
C MET A 142 6.24 -4.12 -10.96
N GLU A 143 6.15 -2.96 -10.30
CA GLU A 143 4.98 -2.62 -9.50
C GLU A 143 3.70 -2.65 -10.32
N VAL A 144 2.61 -3.16 -9.74
CA VAL A 144 1.29 -3.22 -10.39
C VAL A 144 0.71 -1.82 -10.56
N ASN A 145 0.78 -0.99 -9.53
CA ASN A 145 0.29 0.40 -9.51
C ASN A 145 -1.20 0.51 -9.89
N SER A 146 -2.04 -0.37 -9.36
CA SER A 146 -3.50 -0.29 -9.52
C SER A 146 -4.14 0.38 -8.29
N ILE A 147 -5.43 0.71 -8.39
CA ILE A 147 -6.18 1.24 -7.25
C ILE A 147 -6.33 0.19 -6.12
N TRP A 148 -6.23 -1.10 -6.46
CA TRP A 148 -6.38 -2.22 -5.52
C TRP A 148 -5.08 -2.65 -4.85
N THR A 149 -3.92 -2.04 -5.22
CA THR A 149 -2.58 -2.42 -4.72
C THR A 149 -1.82 -1.20 -4.23
N ASP A 150 -1.03 -1.34 -3.18
CA ASP A 150 -0.15 -0.29 -2.65
C ASP A 150 1.24 -0.35 -3.33
N ASP A 151 2.09 -1.33 -2.99
CA ASP A 151 3.43 -1.50 -3.57
C ASP A 151 3.65 -2.92 -4.18
N ALA A 152 2.57 -3.66 -4.42
CA ALA A 152 2.61 -4.99 -5.03
C ALA A 152 3.42 -5.05 -6.32
N VAL A 153 4.29 -6.03 -6.42
CA VAL A 153 5.12 -6.29 -7.58
C VAL A 153 4.67 -7.56 -8.29
N GLY A 154 4.50 -7.47 -9.60
CA GLY A 154 4.14 -8.59 -10.46
C GLY A 154 5.02 -8.68 -11.70
N THR A 155 4.98 -9.83 -12.38
CA THR A 155 5.62 -10.03 -13.68
C THR A 155 4.57 -10.02 -14.79
N GLY A 156 4.78 -9.18 -15.80
CA GLY A 156 3.81 -8.99 -16.87
C GLY A 156 4.17 -7.84 -17.80
N ALA A 157 3.14 -7.17 -18.31
CA ALA A 157 3.29 -6.03 -19.20
C ALA A 157 2.27 -4.93 -18.89
N LYS A 158 2.67 -3.67 -19.13
CA LYS A 158 1.81 -2.48 -19.09
C LYS A 158 1.97 -1.66 -20.36
N VAL A 159 0.89 -1.04 -20.78
CA VAL A 159 0.88 -0.01 -21.82
C VAL A 159 0.25 1.24 -21.22
N ILE A 160 0.93 2.38 -21.33
CA ILE A 160 0.46 3.67 -20.84
C ILE A 160 0.50 4.66 -22.00
N ASN A 161 -0.61 5.34 -22.24
CA ASN A 161 -0.73 6.33 -23.32
C ASN A 161 -1.24 7.67 -22.76
N ASN A 162 -0.53 8.73 -23.07
CA ASN A 162 -0.83 10.11 -22.68
C ASN A 162 -1.02 11.03 -23.91
N SER A 163 -1.50 10.47 -25.04
CA SER A 163 -1.64 11.23 -26.29
C SER A 163 -2.75 12.28 -26.27
N ILE A 164 -3.66 12.20 -25.31
CA ILE A 164 -4.74 13.17 -25.12
C ILE A 164 -4.41 13.98 -23.85
N ASP A 165 -4.32 15.29 -24.00
CA ASP A 165 -4.01 16.19 -22.90
C ASP A 165 -5.03 16.04 -21.74
N GLY A 166 -4.52 15.95 -20.52
CA GLY A 166 -5.32 15.69 -19.32
C GLY A 166 -5.81 14.25 -19.15
N LEU A 167 -5.54 13.32 -20.11
CA LEU A 167 -5.94 11.93 -20.00
C LEU A 167 -4.76 10.97 -20.05
N THR A 168 -4.81 9.96 -19.19
CA THR A 168 -3.92 8.80 -19.22
C THR A 168 -4.74 7.54 -19.41
N PHE A 169 -4.41 6.75 -20.41
CA PHE A 169 -4.97 5.41 -20.64
C PHE A 169 -3.94 4.37 -20.24
N ALA A 170 -4.33 3.40 -19.45
CA ALA A 170 -3.47 2.29 -19.07
C ALA A 170 -4.13 0.95 -19.35
N GLY A 171 -3.34 0.00 -19.84
CA GLY A 171 -3.70 -1.40 -19.93
C GLY A 171 -2.61 -2.25 -19.31
N TYR A 172 -2.95 -3.35 -18.64
CA TYR A 172 -1.97 -4.19 -18.00
C TYR A 172 -2.39 -5.66 -17.96
N TRP A 173 -1.36 -6.49 -17.91
CA TRP A 173 -1.45 -7.91 -17.69
C TRP A 173 -0.33 -8.34 -16.75
N PHE A 174 -0.66 -9.08 -15.72
CA PHE A 174 0.28 -9.71 -14.78
C PHE A 174 -0.06 -11.18 -14.64
N ASP A 175 0.97 -12.02 -14.64
CA ASP A 175 0.83 -13.49 -14.59
C ASP A 175 1.40 -14.10 -13.32
N SER A 176 2.15 -13.33 -12.55
CA SER A 176 2.64 -13.73 -11.24
C SER A 176 2.86 -12.52 -10.35
N PHE A 177 2.81 -12.73 -9.03
CA PHE A 177 2.99 -11.70 -8.02
C PHE A 177 4.04 -12.09 -7.00
N ASN A 178 4.77 -11.11 -6.48
CA ASN A 178 5.72 -11.31 -5.41
C ASN A 178 4.97 -11.43 -4.08
N ARG A 179 5.12 -12.56 -3.38
CA ARG A 179 4.44 -12.83 -2.10
C ARG A 179 5.31 -12.60 -0.86
N ALA A 180 6.58 -12.33 -1.05
CA ALA A 180 7.57 -12.27 0.03
C ALA A 180 7.95 -10.84 0.41
N ASP A 181 7.17 -9.85 0.01
CA ASP A 181 7.38 -8.45 0.36
C ASP A 181 6.46 -8.00 1.49
N ASP A 182 6.61 -6.77 1.95
CA ASP A 182 5.74 -6.11 2.94
C ASP A 182 4.26 -6.04 2.52
N GLY A 183 3.95 -6.36 1.24
CA GLY A 183 2.62 -6.39 0.67
C GLY A 183 1.99 -7.76 0.82
N ASP A 184 1.05 -7.89 1.71
CA ASP A 184 0.28 -9.11 1.87
C ASP A 184 -0.87 -9.12 0.86
N PHE A 185 -0.70 -9.88 -0.23
CA PHE A 185 -1.88 -10.32 -0.98
C PHE A 185 -2.80 -11.06 -0.02
N GLY A 186 -3.98 -10.52 0.16
CA GLY A 186 -4.93 -11.00 1.14
C GLY A 186 -5.21 -12.49 1.09
N SER A 187 -5.76 -13.00 2.15
CA SER A 187 -6.07 -14.43 2.39
C SER A 187 -6.90 -15.08 1.27
N ALA A 188 -7.52 -14.29 0.40
CA ALA A 188 -8.35 -14.76 -0.70
C ALA A 188 -7.59 -15.30 -1.92
N SER A 189 -6.28 -15.37 -1.93
CA SER A 189 -5.44 -15.98 -3.00
C SER A 189 -5.68 -15.42 -4.42
N ILE A 190 -6.14 -14.17 -4.54
CA ILE A 190 -6.30 -13.49 -5.84
C ILE A 190 -4.95 -13.40 -6.58
N GLY A 191 -3.85 -13.40 -5.84
CA GLY A 191 -2.49 -13.46 -6.37
C GLY A 191 -2.10 -14.79 -7.04
N ASP A 192 -2.96 -15.81 -7.02
CA ASP A 192 -2.74 -17.10 -7.73
C ASP A 192 -3.30 -17.12 -9.14
N ALA A 193 -3.77 -15.98 -9.65
CA ALA A 193 -4.40 -15.90 -10.96
C ALA A 193 -3.85 -14.73 -11.78
N SER A 194 -3.84 -14.89 -13.10
CA SER A 194 -3.47 -13.79 -14.00
C SER A 194 -4.45 -12.63 -13.86
N LEU A 195 -3.93 -11.41 -13.76
CA LEU A 195 -4.68 -10.17 -13.65
C LEU A 195 -4.59 -9.38 -14.96
N TYR A 196 -5.72 -9.09 -15.56
CA TYR A 196 -5.86 -8.25 -16.73
C TYR A 196 -6.61 -6.98 -16.33
N GLY A 197 -6.18 -5.82 -16.77
CA GLY A 197 -6.89 -4.61 -16.42
C GLY A 197 -6.66 -3.45 -17.36
N ALA A 198 -7.54 -2.47 -17.24
CA ALA A 198 -7.45 -1.19 -17.92
C ALA A 198 -7.89 -0.06 -16.99
N ALA A 199 -7.36 1.13 -17.25
CA ALA A 199 -7.73 2.34 -16.55
C ALA A 199 -7.75 3.55 -17.45
N VAL A 200 -8.60 4.50 -17.10
CA VAL A 200 -8.60 5.86 -17.63
C VAL A 200 -8.49 6.82 -16.45
N LEU A 201 -7.45 7.64 -16.44
CA LEU A 201 -7.24 8.67 -15.46
C LEU A 201 -7.35 10.04 -16.14
N GLY A 202 -8.08 10.95 -15.52
CA GLY A 202 -8.26 12.33 -15.98
C GLY A 202 -7.78 13.31 -14.94
N ASP A 203 -7.04 14.33 -15.37
CA ASP A 203 -6.61 15.47 -14.55
C ASP A 203 -6.89 16.76 -15.33
N PHE A 204 -7.97 17.42 -14.95
CA PHE A 204 -8.51 18.62 -15.62
C PHE A 204 -8.68 19.76 -14.62
N ASP A 205 -7.70 20.02 -13.79
CA ASP A 205 -7.77 21.03 -12.73
C ASP A 205 -8.96 22.01 -12.89
N PRO A 206 -9.89 22.07 -11.93
CA PRO A 206 -9.82 21.54 -10.55
C PRO A 206 -10.37 20.10 -10.36
N PHE A 207 -10.77 19.42 -11.44
CA PHE A 207 -11.39 18.11 -11.39
C PHE A 207 -10.39 17.01 -11.80
N ALA A 208 -10.32 15.93 -11.02
CA ALA A 208 -9.58 14.73 -11.38
C ALA A 208 -10.42 13.47 -11.14
N PHE A 209 -10.21 12.43 -11.94
CA PHE A 209 -10.91 11.16 -11.80
C PHE A 209 -10.06 9.97 -12.23
N GLN A 210 -10.45 8.79 -11.80
CA GLN A 210 -9.92 7.51 -12.25
C GLN A 210 -11.07 6.53 -12.42
N VAL A 211 -11.04 5.76 -13.51
CA VAL A 211 -11.95 4.63 -13.75
C VAL A 211 -11.11 3.41 -14.07
N TRP A 212 -11.35 2.35 -13.34
CA TRP A 212 -10.60 1.11 -13.42
C TRP A 212 -11.53 -0.07 -13.69
N ALA A 213 -11.07 -1.01 -14.51
CA ALA A 213 -11.70 -2.30 -14.69
C ALA A 213 -10.61 -3.38 -14.76
N ALA A 214 -10.80 -4.51 -14.08
CA ALA A 214 -9.89 -5.62 -14.11
C ALA A 214 -10.62 -6.96 -14.06
N TYR A 215 -9.93 -8.01 -14.53
CA TYR A 215 -10.35 -9.39 -14.45
C TYR A 215 -9.21 -10.22 -13.83
N SER A 216 -9.45 -10.79 -12.68
CA SER A 216 -8.61 -11.82 -12.08
C SER A 216 -9.13 -13.18 -12.51
N ALA A 217 -8.31 -13.93 -13.25
CA ALA A 217 -8.73 -15.14 -13.95
C ALA A 217 -9.30 -16.19 -12.97
N SER A 218 -10.53 -16.66 -13.25
CA SER A 218 -11.26 -17.62 -12.40
C SER A 218 -11.52 -17.14 -10.96
N TRP A 219 -11.44 -15.83 -10.72
CA TRP A 219 -11.69 -15.22 -9.42
C TRP A 219 -12.80 -14.18 -9.47
N ALA A 220 -12.56 -13.07 -10.16
CA ALA A 220 -13.48 -11.93 -10.11
C ALA A 220 -13.31 -10.97 -11.29
N TYR A 221 -14.37 -10.26 -11.61
CA TYR A 221 -14.31 -8.94 -12.26
C TYR A 221 -14.23 -7.86 -11.17
N LEU A 222 -13.34 -6.90 -11.35
CA LEU A 222 -13.11 -5.78 -10.43
C LEU A 222 -13.38 -4.48 -11.18
N TYR A 223 -13.98 -3.52 -10.52
CA TYR A 223 -14.22 -2.19 -11.07
C TYR A 223 -14.10 -1.13 -9.98
N ALA A 224 -13.61 0.05 -10.35
CA ALA A 224 -13.47 1.16 -9.42
C ALA A 224 -13.63 2.50 -10.11
N VAL A 225 -14.14 3.46 -9.36
CA VAL A 225 -14.20 4.87 -9.72
C VAL A 225 -13.70 5.68 -8.54
N ASP A 226 -12.81 6.64 -8.83
CA ASP A 226 -12.34 7.64 -7.90
C ASP A 226 -12.49 9.00 -8.57
N ALA A 227 -12.97 10.00 -7.84
CA ALA A 227 -13.10 11.36 -8.34
C ALA A 227 -12.81 12.39 -7.24
N SER A 228 -12.21 13.50 -7.63
CA SER A 228 -11.94 14.61 -6.72
C SER A 228 -12.14 15.95 -7.37
N TYR A 229 -12.50 16.94 -6.55
CA TYR A 229 -12.65 18.32 -6.95
C TYR A 229 -11.97 19.24 -5.93
N LYS A 230 -11.10 20.14 -6.43
CA LYS A 230 -10.39 21.14 -5.65
C LYS A 230 -11.06 22.49 -5.77
N PHE A 231 -11.11 23.24 -4.68
CA PHE A 231 -11.61 24.61 -4.69
C PHE A 231 -10.93 25.41 -3.56
N ALA A 232 -10.84 26.73 -3.72
CA ALA A 232 -10.20 27.61 -2.76
C ALA A 232 -11.16 28.70 -2.30
N PHE A 233 -11.07 29.09 -1.02
CA PHE A 233 -11.74 30.25 -0.47
C PHE A 233 -10.70 31.29 -0.01
N GLY A 234 -10.25 32.15 -0.95
CA GLY A 234 -9.24 33.16 -0.66
C GLY A 234 -7.81 32.60 -0.62
N GLU A 235 -6.86 33.38 -0.14
CA GLU A 235 -5.46 32.96 -0.04
C GLU A 235 -5.26 32.00 1.15
N GLY A 236 -4.59 30.88 0.91
CA GLY A 236 -4.21 29.90 1.93
C GLY A 236 -5.35 29.10 2.54
N MET A 237 -6.48 28.98 1.83
CA MET A 237 -7.61 28.12 2.19
C MET A 237 -7.99 27.24 1.01
N ASP A 238 -7.34 26.08 0.90
CA ASP A 238 -7.53 25.13 -0.16
C ASP A 238 -8.35 23.92 0.35
N PHE A 239 -9.33 23.52 -0.43
CA PHE A 239 -10.23 22.42 -0.09
C PHE A 239 -10.23 21.38 -1.21
N LYS A 240 -10.43 20.10 -0.84
CA LYS A 240 -10.59 18.99 -1.76
C LYS A 240 -11.70 18.07 -1.29
N ILE A 241 -12.65 17.79 -2.17
CA ILE A 241 -13.64 16.73 -1.96
C ILE A 241 -13.21 15.53 -2.79
N GLU A 242 -13.23 14.34 -2.19
CA GLU A 242 -12.90 13.06 -2.83
C GLU A 242 -14.02 12.06 -2.60
N GLY A 243 -14.32 11.27 -3.61
CA GLY A 243 -15.27 10.17 -3.54
C GLY A 243 -14.72 8.93 -4.25
N GLN A 244 -14.84 7.77 -3.63
CA GLN A 244 -14.40 6.49 -4.16
C GLN A 244 -15.50 5.47 -4.11
N TYR A 245 -15.58 4.63 -5.14
CA TYR A 245 -16.38 3.43 -5.17
C TYR A 245 -15.60 2.29 -5.82
N LEU A 246 -15.47 1.17 -5.12
CA LEU A 246 -14.89 -0.06 -5.64
C LEU A 246 -15.90 -1.18 -5.50
N GLY A 247 -15.91 -2.10 -6.45
CA GLY A 247 -16.73 -3.29 -6.38
C GLY A 247 -16.09 -4.44 -7.13
N ASN A 248 -16.58 -5.63 -6.83
CA ASN A 248 -16.22 -6.81 -7.60
C ASN A 248 -17.44 -7.73 -7.79
N SER A 249 -17.30 -8.62 -8.77
CA SER A 249 -18.22 -9.73 -8.99
C SER A 249 -17.40 -11.00 -9.04
N LEU A 250 -17.52 -11.80 -7.99
CA LEU A 250 -16.79 -13.05 -7.83
C LEU A 250 -17.35 -14.14 -8.75
N ASP A 251 -16.47 -15.04 -9.16
CA ASP A 251 -16.86 -16.29 -9.83
C ASP A 251 -17.79 -17.13 -8.93
N SER A 252 -18.77 -17.80 -9.53
CA SER A 252 -19.78 -18.60 -8.82
C SER A 252 -19.14 -19.69 -7.96
N ASP A 253 -18.10 -20.35 -8.44
CA ASP A 253 -17.39 -21.37 -7.67
C ASP A 253 -16.77 -20.83 -6.37
N LYS A 254 -16.34 -19.58 -6.37
CA LYS A 254 -15.79 -18.92 -5.17
C LYS A 254 -16.88 -18.60 -4.16
N LYS A 255 -18.03 -18.11 -4.63
CA LYS A 255 -19.21 -17.85 -3.79
C LYS A 255 -19.72 -19.11 -3.12
N ASP A 256 -19.88 -20.19 -3.87
CA ASP A 256 -20.49 -21.43 -3.37
C ASP A 256 -19.54 -22.21 -2.48
N ARG A 257 -18.28 -22.36 -2.88
CA ARG A 257 -17.32 -23.21 -2.18
C ARG A 257 -16.67 -22.55 -0.97
N LEU A 258 -16.36 -21.24 -1.07
CA LEU A 258 -15.61 -20.50 -0.04
C LEU A 258 -16.52 -19.60 0.80
N LYS A 259 -17.82 -19.50 0.45
CA LYS A 259 -18.79 -18.58 1.07
C LYS A 259 -18.39 -17.12 0.99
N PHE A 260 -17.65 -16.76 -0.06
CA PHE A 260 -17.34 -15.38 -0.33
C PHE A 260 -18.53 -14.62 -0.91
N LYS A 261 -18.57 -13.33 -0.64
CA LYS A 261 -19.55 -12.38 -1.17
C LYS A 261 -18.89 -11.40 -2.12
N ASP A 262 -19.67 -10.83 -3.01
CA ASP A 262 -19.22 -9.71 -3.82
C ASP A 262 -18.82 -8.55 -2.88
N GLY A 263 -17.64 -8.00 -3.08
CA GLY A 263 -17.15 -6.87 -2.31
C GLY A 263 -17.72 -5.56 -2.85
N SER A 264 -18.01 -4.66 -1.94
CA SER A 264 -18.31 -3.26 -2.25
C SER A 264 -17.58 -2.36 -1.27
N PHE A 265 -17.12 -1.22 -1.75
CA PHE A 265 -16.46 -0.19 -0.95
C PHE A 265 -16.94 1.17 -1.45
N TYR A 266 -17.24 2.06 -0.55
CA TYR A 266 -17.50 3.45 -0.85
C TYR A 266 -16.86 4.35 0.22
N ALA A 267 -16.31 5.47 -0.21
CA ALA A 267 -15.73 6.47 0.69
C ALA A 267 -16.00 7.87 0.17
N ALA A 268 -16.11 8.80 1.09
CA ALA A 268 -16.14 10.23 0.82
C ALA A 268 -15.26 10.96 1.83
N LYS A 269 -14.43 11.89 1.35
CA LYS A 269 -13.50 12.66 2.17
C LYS A 269 -13.52 14.13 1.76
N LEU A 270 -13.59 15.00 2.75
CA LEU A 270 -13.28 16.42 2.64
C LEU A 270 -11.93 16.67 3.29
N SER A 271 -11.03 17.31 2.58
CA SER A 271 -9.75 17.80 3.11
C SER A 271 -9.69 19.32 3.00
N ALA A 272 -9.00 19.98 3.92
CA ALA A 272 -8.78 21.41 3.90
C ALA A 272 -7.35 21.72 4.38
N ASP A 273 -6.62 22.50 3.59
CA ASP A 273 -5.34 23.10 3.95
C ASP A 273 -5.59 24.58 4.25
N ILE A 274 -5.46 24.97 5.54
CA ILE A 274 -5.72 26.32 6.01
C ILE A 274 -4.48 26.84 6.71
N SER A 275 -3.68 27.64 5.99
CA SER A 275 -2.39 28.14 6.47
C SER A 275 -1.45 26.95 6.84
N ALA A 276 -1.14 26.78 8.12
CA ALA A 276 -0.29 25.70 8.63
C ALA A 276 -1.11 24.48 9.12
N PHE A 277 -2.44 24.54 9.08
CA PHE A 277 -3.32 23.43 9.45
C PHE A 277 -3.68 22.60 8.23
N ASP A 278 -3.65 21.30 8.37
CA ASP A 278 -4.29 20.33 7.50
C ASP A 278 -5.45 19.64 8.26
N LEU A 279 -6.60 19.57 7.63
CA LEU A 279 -7.84 19.03 8.21
C LEU A 279 -8.39 17.96 7.25
N GLN A 280 -8.99 16.93 7.81
CA GLN A 280 -9.72 15.95 7.04
C GLN A 280 -10.93 15.43 7.81
N ALA A 281 -11.99 15.08 7.09
CA ALA A 281 -13.12 14.35 7.64
C ALA A 281 -13.82 13.56 6.55
N GLY A 282 -14.46 12.45 6.91
CA GLY A 282 -15.14 11.63 5.92
C GLY A 282 -15.79 10.38 6.48
N VAL A 283 -16.21 9.53 5.56
CA VAL A 283 -16.85 8.25 5.83
C VAL A 283 -16.33 7.18 4.90
N VAL A 284 -16.31 5.93 5.38
CA VAL A 284 -15.94 4.73 4.62
C VAL A 284 -16.92 3.62 4.96
N GLY A 285 -17.42 2.92 3.94
CA GLY A 285 -18.24 1.72 4.14
C GLY A 285 -17.82 0.61 3.19
N TYR A 286 -17.75 -0.64 3.67
CA TYR A 286 -17.36 -1.80 2.88
C TYR A 286 -17.73 -3.11 3.55
N GLY A 287 -17.59 -4.19 2.80
CA GLY A 287 -17.77 -5.55 3.31
C GLY A 287 -19.20 -6.08 3.19
N ASP A 288 -19.42 -7.26 3.73
CA ASP A 288 -20.72 -7.95 3.76
C ASP A 288 -20.89 -8.70 5.09
N LYS A 289 -22.02 -8.51 5.77
CA LYS A 289 -22.30 -9.13 7.07
C LYS A 289 -22.51 -10.64 7.03
N ASP A 290 -22.78 -11.20 5.84
CA ASP A 290 -23.16 -12.61 5.65
C ASP A 290 -22.02 -13.45 5.08
N GLY A 291 -20.86 -12.86 4.79
CA GLY A 291 -19.73 -13.59 4.23
C GLY A 291 -18.45 -12.76 4.09
N ILE A 292 -17.38 -13.43 3.72
CA ILE A 292 -16.10 -12.78 3.47
C ILE A 292 -16.17 -12.02 2.15
N SER A 293 -15.76 -10.77 2.15
CA SER A 293 -15.64 -9.95 0.95
C SER A 293 -14.24 -9.35 0.83
N VAL A 294 -13.80 -9.12 -0.40
CA VAL A 294 -12.48 -8.55 -0.72
C VAL A 294 -12.70 -7.19 -1.34
N THR A 295 -12.04 -6.17 -0.83
CA THR A 295 -12.07 -4.80 -1.37
C THR A 295 -10.79 -4.48 -2.14
N THR A 296 -9.63 -4.75 -1.54
CA THR A 296 -8.32 -4.54 -2.13
C THR A 296 -7.61 -5.86 -2.37
N LEU A 297 -6.59 -5.88 -3.22
CA LEU A 297 -5.82 -7.08 -3.50
C LEU A 297 -4.61 -7.21 -2.58
N GLU A 298 -4.12 -6.08 -2.12
CA GLU A 298 -2.95 -5.97 -1.25
C GLU A 298 -3.10 -4.78 -0.33
N ASP A 299 -2.84 -4.98 0.95
CA ASP A 299 -2.96 -3.98 2.01
C ASP A 299 -4.24 -3.14 1.89
N THR A 300 -4.14 -1.85 2.05
CA THR A 300 -5.27 -0.92 1.83
C THR A 300 -5.39 -0.46 0.38
N GLY A 301 -4.55 -0.95 -0.53
CA GLY A 301 -4.47 -0.43 -1.88
C GLY A 301 -4.27 1.10 -1.87
N ARG A 302 -4.94 1.78 -2.79
CA ARG A 302 -4.93 3.25 -2.87
C ARG A 302 -6.28 3.85 -2.55
N VAL A 303 -6.97 3.26 -1.59
CA VAL A 303 -8.29 3.74 -1.17
C VAL A 303 -8.20 4.66 0.06
N ILE A 304 -9.27 5.38 0.32
CA ILE A 304 -9.38 6.18 1.53
C ILE A 304 -9.52 5.23 2.73
N ALA A 305 -8.41 5.04 3.46
CA ALA A 305 -8.31 4.17 4.64
C ALA A 305 -7.64 4.95 5.78
N PRO A 306 -8.40 5.75 6.55
CA PRO A 306 -7.86 6.54 7.65
C PRO A 306 -7.48 5.67 8.86
N GLY A 307 -6.65 6.21 9.76
CA GLY A 307 -6.17 5.49 10.92
C GLY A 307 -4.91 4.65 10.63
N LYS A 308 -4.60 3.72 11.54
CA LYS A 308 -3.38 2.89 11.49
C LYS A 308 -3.62 1.42 11.79
N GLN A 309 -4.77 1.09 12.39
CA GLN A 309 -5.08 -0.27 12.82
C GLN A 309 -6.42 -0.78 12.27
N ILE A 310 -7.48 0.03 12.28
CA ILE A 310 -8.85 -0.42 12.05
C ILE A 310 -9.05 -1.17 10.72
N PHE A 311 -8.38 -0.74 9.66
CA PHE A 311 -8.46 -1.37 8.34
C PHE A 311 -7.56 -2.61 8.18
N TYR A 312 -6.81 -2.96 9.22
CA TYR A 312 -5.95 -4.14 9.31
C TYR A 312 -6.38 -5.10 10.42
N SER A 313 -7.36 -4.70 11.25
CA SER A 313 -7.85 -5.54 12.35
C SER A 313 -8.84 -6.60 11.85
N ASP A 314 -8.98 -7.68 12.61
CA ASP A 314 -9.90 -8.76 12.34
C ASP A 314 -11.35 -8.24 12.20
N GLY A 315 -12.03 -8.70 11.15
CA GLY A 315 -13.40 -8.30 10.82
C GLY A 315 -13.53 -6.92 10.16
N SER A 316 -12.42 -6.22 9.89
CA SER A 316 -12.45 -4.95 9.16
C SER A 316 -11.34 -4.79 8.11
N ASN A 317 -10.60 -5.85 7.83
CA ASN A 317 -9.52 -5.88 6.86
C ASN A 317 -10.05 -5.75 5.41
N LEU A 318 -9.38 -4.93 4.59
CA LEU A 318 -9.78 -4.68 3.20
C LEU A 318 -9.41 -5.81 2.23
N THR A 319 -8.43 -6.64 2.56
CA THR A 319 -7.96 -7.75 1.70
C THR A 319 -8.80 -9.00 1.79
N GLY A 320 -9.79 -9.04 2.68
CA GLY A 320 -10.77 -10.10 2.76
C GLY A 320 -11.08 -10.50 4.19
N ASP A 321 -12.21 -10.04 4.69
CA ASP A 321 -12.66 -10.36 6.03
C ASP A 321 -14.18 -10.50 6.09
N LEU A 322 -14.67 -11.06 7.19
CA LEU A 322 -16.09 -11.22 7.47
C LEU A 322 -16.60 -9.98 8.19
N GLY A 323 -17.54 -9.29 7.59
CA GLY A 323 -18.21 -8.16 8.24
C GLY A 323 -18.62 -7.05 7.27
N GLU A 324 -19.71 -6.38 7.59
CA GLU A 324 -20.12 -5.12 6.98
C GLU A 324 -19.62 -4.00 7.88
N ASN A 325 -18.75 -3.15 7.33
CA ASN A 325 -18.04 -2.10 8.04
C ASN A 325 -18.55 -0.72 7.64
N PHE A 326 -18.76 0.15 8.62
CA PHE A 326 -19.03 1.56 8.39
C PHE A 326 -18.28 2.40 9.42
N PHE A 327 -17.38 3.27 8.94
CA PHE A 327 -16.55 4.14 9.75
C PHE A 327 -16.69 5.60 9.32
N TYR A 328 -16.63 6.50 10.27
CA TYR A 328 -16.44 7.92 10.07
C TYR A 328 -15.10 8.34 10.68
N PHE A 329 -14.52 9.40 10.15
CA PHE A 329 -13.22 9.85 10.61
C PHE A 329 -13.08 11.36 10.56
N ALA A 330 -12.20 11.88 11.41
CA ALA A 330 -11.75 13.25 11.39
C ALA A 330 -10.27 13.31 11.80
N GLY A 331 -9.54 14.25 11.22
CA GLY A 331 -8.14 14.47 11.53
C GLY A 331 -7.76 15.93 11.45
N VAL A 332 -6.76 16.31 12.24
CA VAL A 332 -6.14 17.63 12.24
C VAL A 332 -4.64 17.50 12.34
N GLY A 333 -3.93 18.26 11.54
CA GLY A 333 -2.49 18.43 11.62
C GLY A 333 -2.11 19.90 11.70
N TYR A 334 -0.95 20.18 12.29
CA TYR A 334 -0.33 21.49 12.28
C TYR A 334 1.16 21.36 11.98
N THR A 335 1.63 22.15 11.02
CA THR A 335 3.03 22.15 10.59
C THR A 335 3.76 23.38 11.09
N PHE A 336 4.74 23.18 11.98
CA PHE A 336 5.61 24.21 12.53
C PHE A 336 6.80 24.42 11.60
N ALA A 337 7.06 25.70 11.26
CA ALA A 337 8.23 26.11 10.47
C ALA A 337 8.48 25.23 9.22
N GLU A 338 7.43 24.75 8.57
CA GLU A 338 7.45 23.90 7.38
C GLU A 338 8.21 22.56 7.53
N LYS A 339 8.52 22.17 8.76
CA LYS A 339 9.38 21.00 9.05
C LYS A 339 8.78 19.98 10.03
N LEU A 340 8.16 20.48 11.09
CA LEU A 340 7.63 19.61 12.16
C LEU A 340 6.12 19.61 12.08
N ARG A 341 5.52 18.49 11.68
CA ARG A 341 4.08 18.28 11.71
C ARG A 341 3.69 17.44 12.92
N LEU A 342 2.70 17.93 13.66
CA LEU A 342 1.98 17.16 14.68
C LEU A 342 0.57 16.90 14.17
N GLY A 343 0.07 15.70 14.34
CA GLY A 343 -1.26 15.29 13.88
C GLY A 343 -2.02 14.50 14.93
N PHE A 344 -3.33 14.60 14.84
CA PHE A 344 -4.26 13.76 15.60
C PHE A 344 -5.40 13.33 14.67
N ASP A 345 -5.68 12.03 14.64
CA ASP A 345 -6.75 11.45 13.86
C ASP A 345 -7.64 10.58 14.76
N TYR A 346 -8.93 10.57 14.44
CA TYR A 346 -9.94 9.72 15.03
C TYR A 346 -10.69 8.97 13.95
N VAL A 347 -10.87 7.66 14.15
CA VAL A 347 -11.73 6.80 13.32
C VAL A 347 -12.67 6.06 14.25
N GLY A 348 -13.98 6.12 13.97
CA GLY A 348 -14.98 5.42 14.78
C GLY A 348 -16.07 4.82 13.90
N GLY A 349 -16.64 3.72 14.34
CA GLY A 349 -17.73 3.07 13.63
C GLY A 349 -17.99 1.64 14.08
N THR A 350 -18.63 0.88 13.22
CA THR A 350 -19.12 -0.46 13.58
C THR A 350 -18.78 -1.49 12.51
N THR A 351 -18.51 -2.72 12.97
CA THR A 351 -18.48 -3.94 12.16
C THR A 351 -19.69 -4.81 12.52
N LYS A 352 -20.44 -5.26 11.51
CA LYS A 352 -21.64 -6.08 11.67
C LYS A 352 -21.46 -7.44 11.03
N ILE A 353 -21.78 -8.50 11.79
CA ILE A 353 -21.75 -9.90 11.33
C ILE A 353 -23.08 -10.54 11.67
N THR A 354 -23.71 -11.19 10.69
CA THR A 354 -25.02 -11.84 10.91
C THR A 354 -24.96 -12.88 12.03
N GLY A 355 -25.87 -12.75 12.98
CA GLY A 355 -25.97 -13.63 14.14
C GLY A 355 -25.00 -13.32 15.28
N GLN A 356 -24.25 -12.24 15.18
CA GLN A 356 -23.41 -11.71 16.25
C GLN A 356 -23.89 -10.33 16.70
N GLN A 357 -23.42 -9.86 17.85
CA GLN A 357 -23.60 -8.47 18.25
C GLN A 357 -22.68 -7.58 17.43
N ASP A 358 -23.12 -6.37 17.15
CA ASP A 358 -22.29 -5.37 16.47
C ASP A 358 -21.03 -5.11 17.27
N VAL A 359 -19.91 -4.87 16.57
CA VAL A 359 -18.61 -4.50 17.16
C VAL A 359 -18.41 -3.01 16.97
N ASP A 360 -18.40 -2.26 18.06
CA ASP A 360 -18.06 -0.84 18.04
C ASP A 360 -16.54 -0.69 18.10
N LYS A 361 -15.96 0.03 17.12
CA LYS A 361 -14.52 0.28 17.02
C LYS A 361 -14.22 1.76 17.09
N ASN A 362 -13.21 2.12 17.89
CA ASN A 362 -12.73 3.50 17.99
C ASN A 362 -11.21 3.51 17.99
N GLU A 363 -10.61 4.24 17.07
CA GLU A 363 -9.16 4.41 16.94
C GLU A 363 -8.77 5.87 17.10
N TYR A 364 -7.78 6.12 17.94
CA TYR A 364 -7.18 7.42 18.20
C TYR A 364 -5.71 7.39 17.83
N VAL A 365 -5.28 8.28 16.94
CA VAL A 365 -3.90 8.31 16.44
C VAL A 365 -3.25 9.65 16.71
N GLY A 366 -2.19 9.66 17.51
CA GLY A 366 -1.28 10.80 17.62
C GLY A 366 -0.06 10.59 16.73
N SER A 367 0.30 11.56 15.90
CA SER A 367 1.40 11.42 14.94
C SER A 367 2.35 12.60 14.95
N VAL A 368 3.62 12.33 14.61
CA VAL A 368 4.67 13.34 14.44
C VAL A 368 5.48 13.03 13.18
N SER A 369 5.84 14.07 12.44
CA SER A 369 6.75 13.96 11.30
C SER A 369 7.71 15.15 11.29
N TYR A 370 9.01 14.90 11.11
CA TYR A 370 10.04 15.92 11.04
C TYR A 370 10.88 15.76 9.78
N ALA A 371 10.73 16.72 8.86
CA ALA A 371 11.54 16.82 7.65
C ALA A 371 12.90 17.43 8.00
N TYR A 372 13.88 16.59 8.39
CA TYR A 372 15.23 17.04 8.70
C TYR A 372 15.91 17.69 7.48
N SER A 373 15.74 17.06 6.32
CA SER A 373 16.22 17.57 5.03
C SER A 373 15.28 17.06 3.92
N PRO A 374 15.42 17.55 2.65
CA PRO A 374 14.65 16.99 1.53
C PRO A 374 14.82 15.50 1.31
N LYS A 375 15.87 14.90 1.87
CA LYS A 375 16.20 13.47 1.73
C LYS A 375 15.97 12.64 2.98
N LEU A 376 15.85 13.25 4.17
CA LEU A 376 15.74 12.54 5.44
C LEU A 376 14.53 13.01 6.23
N THR A 377 13.63 12.10 6.51
CA THR A 377 12.44 12.31 7.33
C THR A 377 12.44 11.36 8.53
N PHE A 378 12.12 11.87 9.70
CA PHE A 378 11.78 11.10 10.88
C PHE A 378 10.29 11.20 11.09
N SER A 379 9.62 10.08 11.35
CA SER A 379 8.19 10.05 11.63
C SER A 379 7.86 9.03 12.71
N GLY A 380 6.70 9.20 13.30
CA GLY A 380 6.18 8.23 14.24
C GLY A 380 4.73 8.49 14.56
N PHE A 381 4.08 7.46 15.09
CA PHE A 381 2.73 7.57 15.61
C PHE A 381 2.51 6.61 16.79
N TYR A 382 1.52 6.94 17.58
CA TYR A 382 0.88 6.07 18.54
C TYR A 382 -0.59 5.95 18.18
N SER A 383 -1.08 4.74 18.02
CA SER A 383 -2.48 4.43 17.78
C SER A 383 -3.02 3.60 18.93
N TYR A 384 -4.21 3.94 19.38
CA TYR A 384 -4.99 3.23 20.38
C TYR A 384 -6.35 2.87 19.80
N LEU A 385 -6.62 1.58 19.66
CA LEU A 385 -7.87 1.02 19.15
C LEU A 385 -8.63 0.36 20.29
N THR A 386 -9.93 0.63 20.38
CA THR A 386 -10.87 -0.12 21.23
C THR A 386 -11.88 -0.83 20.39
N GLU A 387 -12.21 -2.05 20.78
CA GLU A 387 -13.24 -2.90 20.17
C GLU A 387 -14.20 -3.41 21.23
N ASP A 388 -15.46 -3.02 21.13
CA ASP A 388 -16.52 -3.36 22.09
C ASP A 388 -17.61 -4.19 21.42
N GLN A 389 -17.89 -5.38 21.96
CA GLN A 389 -18.99 -6.26 21.52
C GLN A 389 -19.80 -6.76 22.71
N GLY A 390 -20.69 -5.94 23.18
CA GLY A 390 -21.55 -6.26 24.32
C GLY A 390 -20.78 -6.42 25.63
N SER A 391 -20.54 -7.65 26.07
CA SER A 391 -19.75 -7.92 27.29
C SER A 391 -18.26 -8.14 27.03
N PHE A 392 -17.82 -8.09 25.79
CA PHE A 392 -16.45 -8.32 25.39
C PHE A 392 -15.81 -7.00 24.94
N ASN A 393 -14.67 -6.68 25.52
CA ASN A 393 -13.92 -5.45 25.22
C ASN A 393 -12.48 -5.84 24.93
N GLY A 394 -11.93 -5.34 23.82
CA GLY A 394 -10.53 -5.46 23.46
C GLY A 394 -9.89 -4.08 23.32
N ASP A 395 -8.59 -3.98 23.53
CA ASP A 395 -7.82 -2.81 23.18
C ASP A 395 -6.46 -3.18 22.56
N ASP A 396 -6.04 -2.36 21.57
CA ASP A 396 -4.79 -2.50 20.88
C ASP A 396 -4.02 -1.20 20.87
N GLN A 397 -2.73 -1.30 21.10
CA GLN A 397 -1.81 -0.18 21.09
C GLN A 397 -0.72 -0.45 20.06
N PHE A 398 -0.60 0.42 19.08
CA PHE A 398 0.40 0.31 18.05
C PHE A 398 1.28 1.55 17.97
N ILE A 399 2.59 1.35 18.11
CA ILE A 399 3.62 2.39 18.01
C ILE A 399 4.47 2.09 16.79
N ARG A 400 4.71 3.11 15.98
CA ARG A 400 5.71 3.06 14.91
C ARG A 400 6.61 4.29 14.98
N LEU A 401 7.91 4.06 14.89
CA LEU A 401 8.92 5.09 14.69
C LEU A 401 9.70 4.74 13.43
N GLU A 402 9.94 5.73 12.59
CA GLU A 402 10.58 5.51 11.29
C GLU A 402 11.62 6.60 11.00
N ALA A 403 12.74 6.19 10.43
CA ALA A 403 13.71 7.05 9.76
C ALA A 403 13.80 6.63 8.29
N LEU A 404 13.47 7.54 7.38
CA LEU A 404 13.48 7.30 5.94
C LEU A 404 14.44 8.27 5.25
N TYR A 405 15.46 7.72 4.60
CA TYR A 405 16.40 8.46 3.76
C TYR A 405 16.22 8.08 2.30
N LYS A 406 16.08 9.08 1.41
CA LYS A 406 15.98 8.90 -0.04
C LYS A 406 17.11 9.66 -0.74
N PHE A 407 17.68 9.09 -1.82
CA PHE A 407 18.79 9.69 -2.56
C PHE A 407 18.68 9.45 -4.06
#